data_d875128713ec0d622a1c63e1b96d1a6c
#
_entry.id   d875128713ec0d622a1c63e1b96d1a6c
#
_cell.length_a   1.000
_cell.length_b   1.000
_cell.length_c   1.000
_cell.angle_alpha   90.00
_cell.angle_beta   90.00
_cell.angle_gamma   90.00
#
_symmetry.space_group_name_H-M   'P 1'
#
loop_
_entity.id
_entity.type
_entity.pdbx_description
1 polymer ?
#
loop_
_entity_poly.entity_id
_entity_poly.type
_entity_poly.pdbx_seq_one_letter_code
_entity_poly.pdbx_strand_id
1 'polypeptide(L)'
;MSTPATFGRRTAIKLGLTGAATALAPRRARAQNPKEVKIALVVPLSGPWARQGILEQMGAEMAIEDVNSSGGIKALGGAKMKLVLYDTGDSAEKAKNAAQRLVAQEPDVVGGMGSWLSSFTLAVTEVTERADMPWLTLSYSDLITGRGFKYVFQSSPTAESQATALLPRVVDLATKSGAGKPTKVAFVGDNSASSVSFMKAIRGGVAKDLGLTIVADEVFTPPLADATTLVQKIRSGRPDFIVMQSTNVGDDKLLLDKFAERGITANTIPLVGGGGHWTVPELAKVAGTEHLEGVIVGLANWPGKAVGDVEKRFIAKTGEPWFGHDSIFPYAHVWIFKEALERTGSADRKKLGETMHKIDLKDGPARFFPDGRVKYDEVGRRVGAELCIVQWQKGRPVAVHPDNIAVSKAVWPKLS
;
A
#
# COMPACT_ATOMS: atom_id res chain seq x y z
N MET A 1 33.88 -19.20 96.26
CA MET A 1 33.60 -20.44 97.02
C MET A 1 32.72 -21.34 96.11
N SER A 2 33.23 -22.50 95.81
CA SER A 2 32.59 -23.76 95.49
C SER A 2 32.01 -23.96 94.16
N THR A 3 32.81 -24.54 93.27
CA THR A 3 32.46 -25.65 92.34
C THR A 3 31.76 -26.81 93.09
N PRO A 4 31.34 -27.93 92.44
CA PRO A 4 31.29 -28.39 91.02
C PRO A 4 30.10 -29.35 90.70
N ALA A 5 30.19 -29.97 89.57
CA ALA A 5 30.01 -31.35 89.16
C ALA A 5 28.86 -31.56 88.09
N THR A 6 29.22 -31.89 86.93
CA THR A 6 29.52 -33.13 86.11
C THR A 6 28.46 -34.22 86.13
N PHE A 7 28.44 -34.86 84.91
CA PHE A 7 27.84 -36.14 84.43
C PHE A 7 26.40 -36.05 83.89
N GLY A 8 26.07 -36.63 82.78
CA GLY A 8 26.74 -37.46 81.82
C GLY A 8 25.74 -38.28 81.02
N ARG A 9 26.18 -38.71 79.85
CA ARG A 9 25.70 -39.86 79.02
C ARG A 9 24.48 -39.72 78.18
N ARG A 10 24.75 -39.55 76.82
CA ARG A 10 24.47 -40.44 75.70
C ARG A 10 23.17 -41.23 75.80
N THR A 11 22.20 -40.90 74.90
CA THR A 11 21.43 -41.91 74.18
C THR A 11 21.11 -41.38 72.75
N ALA A 12 21.63 -42.07 71.76
CA ALA A 12 21.40 -41.81 70.37
C ALA A 12 20.01 -42.34 69.98
N ILE A 13 19.18 -41.49 69.47
CA ILE A 13 17.98 -41.92 68.70
C ILE A 13 18.20 -41.54 67.25
N LYS A 14 18.45 -42.54 66.43
CA LYS A 14 18.40 -42.44 64.97
C LYS A 14 16.92 -42.34 64.54
N LEU A 15 16.48 -41.19 64.14
CA LEU A 15 15.26 -41.02 63.33
C LEU A 15 15.74 -40.70 61.92
N GLY A 16 15.46 -41.62 60.99
CA GLY A 16 15.66 -41.41 59.58
C GLY A 16 14.68 -40.38 59.02
N LEU A 17 15.16 -39.23 58.56
CA LEU A 17 14.44 -38.30 57.72
C LEU A 17 14.69 -38.70 56.27
N THR A 18 13.75 -39.43 55.71
CA THR A 18 13.59 -39.55 54.26
C THR A 18 13.05 -38.22 53.71
N GLY A 19 13.97 -37.36 53.35
CA GLY A 19 13.64 -36.12 52.66
C GLY A 19 13.20 -36.39 51.24
N ALA A 20 11.90 -36.35 50.98
CA ALA A 20 11.38 -36.30 49.61
C ALA A 20 11.78 -34.94 49.01
N ALA A 21 12.87 -34.92 48.24
CA ALA A 21 13.22 -33.79 47.37
C ALA A 21 12.17 -33.76 46.24
N THR A 22 11.06 -33.05 46.43
CA THR A 22 10.18 -32.59 45.37
C THR A 22 10.98 -31.66 44.48
N ALA A 23 11.49 -32.16 43.36
CA ALA A 23 12.08 -31.39 42.29
C ALA A 23 11.00 -30.40 41.80
N LEU A 24 11.08 -29.14 42.23
CA LEU A 24 10.40 -28.00 41.64
C LEU A 24 11.01 -27.79 40.25
N ALA A 25 10.54 -28.59 39.26
CA ALA A 25 10.79 -28.26 37.87
C ALA A 25 10.24 -26.85 37.63
N PRO A 26 11.04 -25.92 37.09
CA PRO A 26 10.52 -24.60 36.77
C PRO A 26 9.36 -24.81 35.80
N ARG A 27 8.14 -24.56 36.27
CA ARG A 27 7.00 -24.39 35.38
C ARG A 27 7.39 -23.24 34.46
N ARG A 28 7.80 -23.57 33.23
CA ARG A 28 7.86 -22.58 32.15
C ARG A 28 6.50 -21.90 32.14
N ALA A 29 6.46 -20.65 32.59
CA ALA A 29 5.28 -19.82 32.46
C ALA A 29 4.94 -19.83 30.96
N ARG A 30 3.90 -20.59 30.61
CA ARG A 30 3.35 -20.57 29.27
C ARG A 30 2.87 -19.13 29.09
N ALA A 31 3.58 -18.36 28.27
CA ALA A 31 3.13 -17.02 27.93
C ALA A 31 1.66 -17.13 27.54
N GLN A 32 0.80 -16.47 28.32
CA GLN A 32 -0.62 -16.47 28.08
C GLN A 32 -0.85 -15.83 26.72
N ASN A 33 -1.52 -16.53 25.80
CA ASN A 33 -1.81 -15.98 24.49
C ASN A 33 -2.52 -14.62 24.66
N PRO A 34 -2.13 -13.58 23.90
CA PRO A 34 -2.79 -12.29 23.99
C PRO A 34 -4.26 -12.44 23.61
N LYS A 35 -5.14 -11.72 24.30
CA LYS A 35 -6.57 -11.66 23.92
C LYS A 35 -6.77 -10.84 22.65
N GLU A 36 -5.88 -9.91 22.40
CA GLU A 36 -5.90 -8.94 21.31
C GLU A 36 -4.51 -8.78 20.71
N VAL A 37 -4.43 -8.60 19.39
CA VAL A 37 -3.22 -8.25 18.64
C VAL A 37 -3.47 -6.95 17.91
N LYS A 38 -2.66 -5.94 18.18
CA LYS A 38 -2.76 -4.63 17.56
C LYS A 38 -1.89 -4.52 16.32
N ILE A 39 -2.47 -3.98 15.25
CA ILE A 39 -1.74 -3.51 14.06
C ILE A 39 -2.04 -2.04 13.83
N ALA A 40 -1.07 -1.29 13.31
CA ALA A 40 -1.24 0.13 13.04
C ALA A 40 -1.67 0.39 11.59
N LEU A 41 -2.51 1.40 11.41
CA LEU A 41 -2.73 2.07 10.13
C LEU A 41 -2.32 3.54 10.30
N VAL A 42 -1.30 3.96 9.58
CA VAL A 42 -0.80 5.35 9.61
C VAL A 42 -1.00 5.93 8.22
N VAL A 43 -2.01 6.78 8.04
CA VAL A 43 -2.45 7.29 6.74
C VAL A 43 -2.83 8.76 6.82
N PRO A 44 -2.86 9.51 5.72
CA PRO A 44 -3.36 10.88 5.74
C PRO A 44 -4.88 10.88 6.00
N LEU A 45 -5.30 11.48 7.10
CA LEU A 45 -6.71 11.70 7.44
C LEU A 45 -7.08 13.18 7.40
N SER A 46 -6.10 14.02 7.15
CA SER A 46 -6.24 15.47 6.99
C SER A 46 -5.40 15.97 5.81
N GLY A 47 -5.72 17.17 5.28
CA GLY A 47 -5.02 17.77 4.17
C GLY A 47 -5.41 17.21 2.79
N PRO A 48 -4.58 17.48 1.74
CA PRO A 48 -4.93 17.20 0.34
C PRO A 48 -5.10 15.71 0.01
N TRP A 49 -4.54 14.81 0.83
CA TRP A 49 -4.55 13.36 0.62
C TRP A 49 -5.52 12.63 1.57
N ALA A 50 -6.35 13.36 2.33
CA ALA A 50 -7.23 12.78 3.34
C ALA A 50 -8.20 11.73 2.76
N ARG A 51 -8.68 11.94 1.53
CA ARG A 51 -9.63 11.04 0.89
C ARG A 51 -9.05 9.63 0.70
N GLN A 52 -7.79 9.53 0.30
CA GLN A 52 -7.10 8.28 0.10
C GLN A 52 -6.91 7.53 1.43
N GLY A 53 -6.50 8.24 2.47
CA GLY A 53 -6.38 7.66 3.81
C GLY A 53 -7.70 7.16 4.39
N ILE A 54 -8.81 7.86 4.12
CA ILE A 54 -10.16 7.40 4.53
C ILE A 54 -10.53 6.10 3.80
N LEU A 55 -10.23 5.98 2.49
CA LEU A 55 -10.47 4.75 1.74
C LEU A 55 -9.60 3.59 2.25
N GLU A 56 -8.34 3.87 2.62
CA GLU A 56 -7.48 2.86 3.26
C GLU A 56 -8.05 2.41 4.61
N GLN A 57 -8.54 3.34 5.43
CA GLN A 57 -9.18 3.03 6.71
C GLN A 57 -10.40 2.14 6.53
N MET A 58 -11.31 2.48 5.62
CA MET A 58 -12.51 1.68 5.34
C MET A 58 -12.16 0.23 4.96
N GLY A 59 -11.15 0.05 4.10
CA GLY A 59 -10.68 -1.28 3.71
C GLY A 59 -10.09 -2.06 4.89
N ALA A 60 -9.24 -1.44 5.69
CA ALA A 60 -8.61 -2.05 6.86
C ALA A 60 -9.62 -2.44 7.93
N GLU A 61 -10.56 -1.55 8.27
CA GLU A 61 -11.61 -1.80 9.28
C GLU A 61 -12.49 -2.97 8.88
N MET A 62 -12.91 -3.03 7.61
CA MET A 62 -13.70 -4.16 7.12
C MET A 62 -12.94 -5.48 7.21
N ALA A 63 -11.64 -5.49 6.88
CA ALA A 63 -10.82 -6.69 7.01
C ALA A 63 -10.64 -7.14 8.47
N ILE A 64 -10.45 -6.20 9.40
CA ILE A 64 -10.39 -6.48 10.85
C ILE A 64 -11.68 -7.16 11.34
N GLU A 65 -12.83 -6.65 10.92
CA GLU A 65 -14.13 -7.27 11.25
C GLU A 65 -14.24 -8.68 10.68
N ASP A 66 -13.82 -8.89 9.44
CA ASP A 66 -13.85 -10.20 8.79
C ASP A 66 -12.92 -11.21 9.47
N VAL A 67 -11.71 -10.82 9.81
CA VAL A 67 -10.77 -11.65 10.58
C VAL A 67 -11.37 -11.99 11.94
N ASN A 68 -11.92 -11.01 12.63
CA ASN A 68 -12.48 -11.20 13.97
C ASN A 68 -13.74 -12.08 13.98
N SER A 69 -14.61 -11.95 12.98
CA SER A 69 -15.79 -12.79 12.83
C SER A 69 -15.44 -14.22 12.43
N SER A 70 -14.34 -14.43 11.70
CA SER A 70 -13.83 -15.77 11.34
C SER A 70 -13.07 -16.50 12.46
N GLY A 71 -13.03 -15.92 13.68
CA GLY A 71 -12.43 -16.54 14.86
C GLY A 71 -11.09 -15.93 15.30
N GLY A 72 -10.64 -14.84 14.67
CA GLY A 72 -9.39 -14.17 15.00
C GLY A 72 -8.14 -14.95 14.57
N ILE A 73 -7.06 -14.81 15.32
CA ILE A 73 -5.76 -15.48 15.08
C ILE A 73 -5.73 -16.78 15.87
N LYS A 74 -5.98 -17.91 15.23
CA LYS A 74 -6.13 -19.22 15.86
C LYS A 74 -4.84 -19.68 16.55
N ALA A 75 -3.68 -19.46 15.92
CA ALA A 75 -2.38 -19.79 16.51
C ALA A 75 -2.08 -19.04 17.81
N LEU A 76 -2.80 -17.93 18.04
CA LEU A 76 -2.74 -17.14 19.28
C LEU A 76 -4.00 -17.32 20.15
N GLY A 77 -4.65 -18.50 20.08
CA GLY A 77 -5.82 -18.81 20.90
C GLY A 77 -7.10 -18.08 20.51
N GLY A 78 -7.22 -17.64 19.26
CA GLY A 78 -8.35 -16.86 18.76
C GLY A 78 -8.26 -15.36 19.10
N ALA A 79 -7.06 -14.85 19.34
CA ALA A 79 -6.83 -13.43 19.60
C ALA A 79 -7.47 -12.54 18.53
N LYS A 80 -8.21 -11.53 18.97
CA LYS A 80 -8.85 -10.57 18.05
C LYS A 80 -7.82 -9.58 17.52
N MET A 81 -7.92 -9.20 16.26
CA MET A 81 -7.13 -8.10 15.71
C MET A 81 -7.78 -6.76 16.03
N LYS A 82 -6.95 -5.77 16.31
CA LYS A 82 -7.38 -4.39 16.56
C LYS A 82 -6.56 -3.43 15.71
N LEU A 83 -7.24 -2.48 15.08
CA LEU A 83 -6.62 -1.40 14.33
C LEU A 83 -6.31 -0.23 15.26
N VAL A 84 -5.08 0.28 15.18
CA VAL A 84 -4.64 1.52 15.82
C VAL A 84 -4.39 2.54 14.71
N LEU A 85 -5.10 3.66 14.73
CA LEU A 85 -5.13 4.63 13.65
C LEU A 85 -4.33 5.90 14.02
N TYR A 86 -3.45 6.33 13.13
CA TYR A 86 -2.69 7.58 13.24
C TYR A 86 -2.78 8.40 11.95
N ASP A 87 -3.01 9.69 12.10
CA ASP A 87 -3.00 10.65 10.98
C ASP A 87 -1.55 11.08 10.66
N THR A 88 -1.13 10.88 9.40
CA THR A 88 0.15 11.40 8.89
C THR A 88 0.14 12.91 8.70
N GLY A 89 -1.05 13.53 8.65
CA GLY A 89 -1.19 14.91 8.21
C GLY A 89 -0.80 15.10 6.74
N ASP A 90 -0.25 16.27 6.44
CA ASP A 90 -0.01 16.78 5.08
C ASP A 90 1.49 16.95 4.73
N SER A 91 2.40 16.42 5.55
CA SER A 91 3.84 16.52 5.30
C SER A 91 4.62 15.30 5.79
N ALA A 92 5.78 15.06 5.20
CA ALA A 92 6.69 13.98 5.62
C ALA A 92 7.14 14.14 7.08
N GLU A 93 7.28 15.38 7.57
CA GLU A 93 7.61 15.65 8.97
C GLU A 93 6.48 15.21 9.91
N LYS A 94 5.24 15.59 9.60
CA LYS A 94 4.06 15.16 10.39
C LYS A 94 3.90 13.64 10.37
N ALA A 95 4.12 13.01 9.20
CA ALA A 95 4.12 11.56 9.06
C ALA A 95 5.17 10.87 9.94
N LYS A 96 6.41 11.41 9.98
CA LYS A 96 7.47 10.94 10.87
C LYS A 96 7.07 11.09 12.34
N ASN A 97 6.50 12.23 12.72
CA ASN A 97 6.02 12.49 14.07
C ASN A 97 4.87 11.52 14.46
N ALA A 98 3.98 11.20 13.54
CA ALA A 98 2.93 10.19 13.77
C ALA A 98 3.53 8.80 14.05
N ALA A 99 4.52 8.37 13.28
CA ALA A 99 5.23 7.11 13.52
C ALA A 99 5.99 7.10 14.86
N GLN A 100 6.61 8.21 15.25
CA GLN A 100 7.26 8.33 16.56
C GLN A 100 6.27 8.21 17.72
N ARG A 101 5.10 8.87 17.60
CA ARG A 101 4.02 8.72 18.60
C ARG A 101 3.52 7.27 18.65
N LEU A 102 3.28 6.64 17.50
CA LEU A 102 2.88 5.24 17.43
C LEU A 102 3.85 4.34 18.20
N VAL A 103 5.15 4.42 17.91
CA VAL A 103 6.16 3.56 18.54
C VAL A 103 6.27 3.81 20.04
N ALA A 104 6.13 5.07 20.48
CA ALA A 104 6.24 5.44 21.90
C ALA A 104 4.99 5.11 22.73
N GLN A 105 3.79 5.25 22.13
CA GLN A 105 2.53 5.13 22.86
C GLN A 105 1.89 3.74 22.75
N GLU A 106 2.23 2.98 21.69
CA GLU A 106 1.68 1.67 21.41
C GLU A 106 2.77 0.58 21.31
N PRO A 107 3.47 0.27 22.41
CA PRO A 107 4.60 -0.67 22.42
C PRO A 107 4.18 -2.10 22.06
N ASP A 108 2.90 -2.45 22.20
CA ASP A 108 2.31 -3.75 21.91
C ASP A 108 1.78 -3.89 20.46
N VAL A 109 1.85 -2.85 19.62
CA VAL A 109 1.58 -2.96 18.20
C VAL A 109 2.64 -3.83 17.53
N VAL A 110 2.21 -4.89 16.85
CA VAL A 110 3.11 -5.92 16.28
C VAL A 110 3.61 -5.57 14.88
N GLY A 111 2.93 -4.70 14.17
CA GLY A 111 3.26 -4.26 12.81
C GLY A 111 2.33 -3.17 12.36
N GLY A 112 2.56 -2.62 11.18
CA GLY A 112 1.71 -1.57 10.65
C GLY A 112 1.69 -1.52 9.14
N MET A 113 0.83 -0.65 8.61
CA MET A 113 0.63 -0.47 7.17
C MET A 113 0.21 0.95 6.81
N GLY A 114 0.21 1.25 5.50
CA GLY A 114 -0.31 2.50 4.97
C GLY A 114 0.76 3.47 4.52
N SER A 115 0.59 4.69 4.97
CA SER A 115 1.26 5.94 4.63
C SER A 115 0.93 6.48 3.24
N TRP A 116 0.28 5.72 2.40
CA TRP A 116 -0.19 6.05 1.05
C TRP A 116 0.85 6.76 0.18
N LEU A 117 1.19 8.02 0.46
CA LEU A 117 2.17 8.79 -0.29
C LEU A 117 3.60 8.29 -0.03
N SER A 118 4.36 8.02 -1.10
CA SER A 118 5.73 7.48 -0.98
C SER A 118 6.63 8.35 -0.10
N SER A 119 6.50 9.67 -0.15
CA SER A 119 7.27 10.59 0.71
C SER A 119 6.94 10.39 2.20
N PHE A 120 5.69 10.09 2.53
CA PHE A 120 5.28 9.79 3.92
C PHE A 120 5.75 8.39 4.33
N THR A 121 5.64 7.41 3.43
CA THR A 121 6.15 6.05 3.68
C THR A 121 7.65 6.04 3.96
N LEU A 122 8.44 6.83 3.24
CA LEU A 122 9.87 6.97 3.51
C LEU A 122 10.12 7.50 4.92
N ALA A 123 9.37 8.49 5.37
CA ALA A 123 9.49 9.07 6.70
C ALA A 123 9.02 8.14 7.83
N VAL A 124 7.88 7.48 7.64
CA VAL A 124 7.30 6.52 8.60
C VAL A 124 8.21 5.31 8.77
N THR A 125 8.66 4.72 7.67
CA THR A 125 9.45 3.49 7.70
C THR A 125 10.87 3.70 8.23
N GLU A 126 11.41 4.91 8.22
CA GLU A 126 12.64 5.23 8.95
C GLU A 126 12.49 5.03 10.47
N VAL A 127 11.31 5.31 11.01
CA VAL A 127 11.01 5.17 12.44
C VAL A 127 10.67 3.72 12.77
N THR A 128 9.80 3.08 11.98
CA THR A 128 9.31 1.72 12.26
C THR A 128 10.40 0.66 12.06
N GLU A 129 11.35 0.87 11.13
CA GLU A 129 12.51 0.01 10.96
C GLU A 129 13.37 -0.05 12.24
N ARG A 130 13.65 1.08 12.87
CA ARG A 130 14.40 1.15 14.12
C ARG A 130 13.69 0.51 15.31
N ALA A 131 12.37 0.33 15.19
CA ALA A 131 11.54 -0.34 16.19
C ALA A 131 11.31 -1.82 15.87
N ASP A 132 12.02 -2.38 14.90
CA ASP A 132 11.84 -3.74 14.39
C ASP A 132 10.36 -4.05 14.02
N MET A 133 9.62 -3.04 13.57
CA MET A 133 8.17 -3.13 13.32
C MET A 133 7.91 -3.41 11.83
N PRO A 134 7.41 -4.61 11.46
CA PRO A 134 7.05 -4.93 10.09
C PRO A 134 6.03 -3.94 9.52
N TRP A 135 6.31 -3.44 8.32
CA TRP A 135 5.52 -2.42 7.65
C TRP A 135 5.11 -2.83 6.24
N LEU A 136 3.81 -2.94 5.97
CA LEU A 136 3.26 -3.16 4.64
C LEU A 136 2.86 -1.84 4.00
N THR A 137 3.19 -1.65 2.72
CA THR A 137 2.82 -0.44 2.00
C THR A 137 2.38 -0.72 0.56
N LEU A 138 1.48 0.13 0.08
CA LEU A 138 1.06 0.22 -1.32
C LEU A 138 1.82 1.29 -2.12
N SER A 139 2.68 2.05 -1.45
CA SER A 139 3.43 3.17 -2.06
C SER A 139 4.44 2.68 -3.11
N TYR A 140 4.81 3.55 -4.06
CA TYR A 140 5.46 3.15 -5.30
C TYR A 140 6.97 3.43 -5.38
N SER A 141 7.51 4.42 -4.65
CA SER A 141 8.92 4.82 -4.83
C SER A 141 9.88 3.66 -4.65
N ASP A 142 10.84 3.54 -5.56
CA ASP A 142 11.92 2.56 -5.52
C ASP A 142 12.83 2.72 -4.30
N LEU A 143 12.88 3.94 -3.74
CA LEU A 143 13.66 4.25 -2.55
C LEU A 143 13.10 3.55 -1.28
N ILE A 144 11.83 3.14 -1.26
CA ILE A 144 11.21 2.53 -0.07
C ILE A 144 11.96 1.27 0.33
N THR A 145 12.21 0.37 -0.60
CA THR A 145 12.93 -0.90 -0.39
C THR A 145 14.40 -0.83 -0.80
N GLY A 146 14.85 0.28 -1.41
CA GLY A 146 16.24 0.50 -1.80
C GLY A 146 17.18 0.90 -0.67
N ARG A 147 16.69 1.02 0.58
CA ARG A 147 17.46 1.50 1.75
C ARG A 147 18.08 0.38 2.59
N GLY A 148 17.89 -0.90 2.20
CA GLY A 148 18.39 -2.06 2.95
C GLY A 148 17.65 -2.32 4.26
N PHE A 149 16.41 -1.86 4.39
CA PHE A 149 15.55 -2.11 5.55
C PHE A 149 15.03 -3.55 5.55
N LYS A 150 14.90 -4.15 6.74
CA LYS A 150 14.51 -5.54 6.93
C LYS A 150 13.01 -5.73 7.21
N TYR A 151 12.37 -4.67 7.70
CA TYR A 151 10.99 -4.74 8.17
C TYR A 151 10.01 -3.97 7.25
N VAL A 152 10.43 -3.61 6.03
CA VAL A 152 9.60 -2.89 5.07
C VAL A 152 9.22 -3.80 3.90
N PHE A 153 7.92 -3.93 3.65
CA PHE A 153 7.35 -4.82 2.63
C PHE A 153 6.47 -4.01 1.66
N GLN A 154 6.94 -3.87 0.42
CA GLN A 154 6.27 -3.12 -0.63
C GLN A 154 5.41 -4.07 -1.47
N SER A 155 4.09 -3.95 -1.36
CA SER A 155 3.13 -4.84 -2.04
C SER A 155 2.80 -4.42 -3.47
N SER A 156 3.05 -3.17 -3.83
CA SER A 156 2.88 -2.63 -5.18
C SER A 156 4.13 -2.88 -6.05
N PRO A 157 4.03 -2.86 -7.39
CA PRO A 157 5.19 -2.69 -8.24
C PRO A 157 5.85 -1.33 -7.97
N THR A 158 7.17 -1.26 -8.11
CA THR A 158 7.88 0.02 -7.94
C THR A 158 7.52 1.02 -9.04
N ALA A 159 7.78 2.31 -8.81
CA ALA A 159 7.50 3.35 -9.80
C ALA A 159 8.30 3.15 -11.10
N GLU A 160 9.54 2.66 -11.02
CA GLU A 160 10.32 2.26 -12.20
C GLU A 160 9.66 1.11 -12.94
N SER A 161 9.21 0.05 -12.24
CA SER A 161 8.49 -1.06 -12.85
C SER A 161 7.17 -0.61 -13.49
N GLN A 162 6.47 0.35 -12.88
CA GLN A 162 5.27 0.93 -13.48
C GLN A 162 5.57 1.69 -14.76
N ALA A 163 6.62 2.53 -14.78
CA ALA A 163 7.03 3.29 -15.96
C ALA A 163 7.38 2.37 -17.13
N THR A 164 8.16 1.31 -16.84
CA THR A 164 8.59 0.32 -17.84
C THR A 164 7.45 -0.56 -18.34
N ALA A 165 6.40 -0.75 -17.56
CA ALA A 165 5.22 -1.54 -17.97
C ALA A 165 4.13 -0.69 -18.65
N LEU A 166 3.87 0.54 -18.17
CA LEU A 166 2.76 1.37 -18.63
C LEU A 166 2.98 1.92 -20.04
N LEU A 167 4.13 2.56 -20.28
CA LEU A 167 4.37 3.22 -21.56
C LEU A 167 4.34 2.26 -22.76
N PRO A 168 4.98 1.08 -22.73
CA PRO A 168 4.87 0.13 -23.85
C PRO A 168 3.42 -0.28 -24.14
N ARG A 169 2.61 -0.46 -23.10
CA ARG A 169 1.19 -0.84 -23.24
C ARG A 169 0.34 0.29 -23.83
N VAL A 170 0.61 1.52 -23.46
CA VAL A 170 -0.05 2.71 -24.02
C VAL A 170 0.30 2.83 -25.52
N VAL A 171 1.56 2.67 -25.89
CA VAL A 171 2.02 2.69 -27.29
C VAL A 171 1.42 1.53 -28.11
N ASP A 172 1.36 0.34 -27.53
CA ASP A 172 0.75 -0.84 -28.18
C ASP A 172 -0.76 -0.64 -28.39
N LEU A 173 -1.46 -0.12 -27.38
CA LEU A 173 -2.88 0.19 -27.47
C LEU A 173 -3.17 1.21 -28.59
N ALA A 174 -2.42 2.30 -28.65
CA ALA A 174 -2.52 3.30 -29.71
C ALA A 174 -2.31 2.67 -31.10
N THR A 175 -1.24 1.89 -31.24
CA THR A 175 -0.88 1.23 -32.51
C THR A 175 -1.96 0.26 -32.97
N LYS A 176 -2.48 -0.59 -32.07
CA LYS A 176 -3.53 -1.59 -32.37
C LYS A 176 -4.89 -0.97 -32.63
N SER A 177 -5.16 0.23 -32.13
CA SER A 177 -6.42 0.93 -32.41
C SER A 177 -6.54 1.48 -33.82
N GLY A 178 -5.45 1.50 -34.58
CA GLY A 178 -5.37 2.11 -35.91
C GLY A 178 -5.04 3.61 -35.90
N ALA A 179 -4.77 4.21 -34.74
CA ALA A 179 -4.34 5.62 -34.64
C ALA A 179 -2.90 5.83 -35.07
N GLY A 180 -2.15 4.75 -35.33
CA GLY A 180 -0.71 4.78 -35.60
C GLY A 180 0.15 4.70 -34.36
N LYS A 181 1.45 4.51 -34.54
CA LYS A 181 2.40 4.46 -33.43
C LYS A 181 2.67 5.90 -32.93
N PRO A 182 2.45 6.21 -31.65
CA PRO A 182 2.80 7.50 -31.09
C PRO A 182 4.32 7.76 -31.16
N THR A 183 4.69 9.00 -31.39
CA THR A 183 6.09 9.45 -31.49
C THR A 183 6.42 10.57 -30.51
N LYS A 184 5.42 11.24 -29.95
CA LYS A 184 5.54 12.37 -29.07
C LYS A 184 4.75 12.16 -27.79
N VAL A 185 5.37 12.41 -26.65
CA VAL A 185 4.73 12.33 -25.35
C VAL A 185 5.02 13.58 -24.51
N ALA A 186 4.03 14.05 -23.79
CA ALA A 186 4.23 15.06 -22.74
C ALA A 186 4.04 14.42 -21.37
N PHE A 187 4.80 14.91 -20.41
CA PHE A 187 4.68 14.56 -19.00
C PHE A 187 4.35 15.78 -18.16
N VAL A 188 3.50 15.60 -17.19
CA VAL A 188 3.26 16.52 -16.09
C VAL A 188 3.14 15.73 -14.80
N GLY A 189 3.85 16.14 -13.76
CA GLY A 189 3.82 15.43 -12.49
C GLY A 189 4.25 16.32 -11.33
N ASP A 190 3.96 15.85 -10.13
CA ASP A 190 4.45 16.53 -8.94
C ASP A 190 5.87 16.07 -8.55
N ASN A 191 6.44 16.75 -7.54
CA ASN A 191 7.77 16.42 -7.02
C ASN A 191 7.74 15.39 -5.87
N SER A 192 6.67 14.60 -5.73
CA SER A 192 6.60 13.50 -4.77
C SER A 192 7.59 12.38 -5.11
N ALA A 193 7.95 11.57 -4.12
CA ALA A 193 8.94 10.52 -4.30
C ALA A 193 8.52 9.45 -5.34
N SER A 194 7.22 9.18 -5.51
CA SER A 194 6.72 8.26 -6.53
C SER A 194 6.86 8.84 -7.94
N SER A 195 6.43 10.08 -8.14
CA SER A 195 6.51 10.78 -9.44
C SER A 195 7.97 10.94 -9.88
N VAL A 196 8.85 11.34 -8.97
CA VAL A 196 10.29 11.46 -9.24
C VAL A 196 10.88 10.10 -9.64
N SER A 197 10.55 9.00 -8.94
CA SER A 197 11.03 7.65 -9.30
C SER A 197 10.52 7.21 -10.68
N PHE A 198 9.22 7.43 -10.97
CA PHE A 198 8.62 7.13 -12.27
C PHE A 198 9.33 7.89 -13.41
N MET A 199 9.46 9.19 -13.27
CA MET A 199 10.07 10.05 -14.28
C MET A 199 11.57 9.80 -14.47
N LYS A 200 12.28 9.33 -13.43
CA LYS A 200 13.66 8.91 -13.53
C LYS A 200 13.83 7.76 -14.54
N ALA A 201 12.95 6.75 -14.47
CA ALA A 201 12.98 5.63 -15.42
C ALA A 201 12.66 6.10 -16.85
N ILE A 202 11.66 6.98 -17.02
CA ILE A 202 11.28 7.53 -18.31
C ILE A 202 12.44 8.27 -18.97
N ARG A 203 13.06 9.20 -18.24
CA ARG A 203 14.20 9.99 -18.70
C ARG A 203 15.46 9.13 -18.90
N GLY A 204 15.58 8.04 -18.13
CA GLY A 204 16.68 7.10 -18.16
C GLY A 204 16.74 6.20 -19.41
N GLY A 205 15.67 6.19 -20.24
CA GLY A 205 15.71 5.43 -21.50
C GLY A 205 14.37 4.90 -21.98
N VAL A 206 13.39 4.66 -21.13
CA VAL A 206 12.10 4.03 -21.50
C VAL A 206 11.41 4.75 -22.66
N ALA A 207 11.35 6.09 -22.63
CA ALA A 207 10.75 6.84 -23.73
C ALA A 207 11.55 6.67 -25.03
N LYS A 208 12.87 6.76 -24.98
CA LYS A 208 13.78 6.60 -26.14
C LYS A 208 13.68 5.21 -26.75
N ASP A 209 13.65 4.16 -25.94
CA ASP A 209 13.56 2.77 -26.40
C ASP A 209 12.25 2.48 -27.14
N LEU A 210 11.19 3.22 -26.81
CA LEU A 210 9.91 3.17 -27.50
C LEU A 210 9.85 4.05 -28.75
N GLY A 211 10.89 4.87 -29.01
CA GLY A 211 10.92 5.85 -30.10
C GLY A 211 10.08 7.10 -29.80
N LEU A 212 9.84 7.41 -28.54
CA LEU A 212 9.08 8.58 -28.12
C LEU A 212 10.00 9.78 -27.89
N THR A 213 9.63 10.92 -28.46
CA THR A 213 10.23 12.22 -28.13
C THR A 213 9.42 12.86 -27.00
N ILE A 214 10.10 13.23 -25.91
CA ILE A 214 9.50 13.99 -24.83
C ILE A 214 9.41 15.45 -25.29
N VAL A 215 8.18 15.94 -25.52
CA VAL A 215 7.94 17.31 -26.05
C VAL A 215 7.59 18.32 -24.96
N ALA A 216 7.21 17.87 -23.79
CA ALA A 216 7.09 18.65 -22.56
C ALA A 216 7.35 17.74 -21.35
N ASP A 217 8.00 18.29 -20.33
CA ASP A 217 8.33 17.58 -19.08
C ASP A 217 8.23 18.58 -17.94
N GLU A 218 7.00 18.70 -17.40
CA GLU A 218 6.65 19.72 -16.44
C GLU A 218 6.52 19.11 -15.03
N VAL A 219 7.15 19.75 -14.05
CA VAL A 219 7.11 19.35 -12.64
C VAL A 219 6.59 20.47 -11.78
N PHE A 220 5.70 20.17 -10.85
CA PHE A 220 5.16 21.11 -9.88
C PHE A 220 5.29 20.61 -8.44
N THR A 221 5.10 21.51 -7.48
CA THR A 221 5.00 21.16 -6.05
C THR A 221 3.53 21.13 -5.65
N PRO A 222 3.01 20.02 -5.11
CA PRO A 222 1.62 19.95 -4.65
C PRO A 222 1.43 20.72 -3.31
N PRO A 223 0.26 21.33 -3.09
CA PRO A 223 -0.83 21.49 -4.06
C PRO A 223 -0.51 22.51 -5.14
N LEU A 224 -0.94 22.23 -6.38
CA LEU A 224 -0.74 23.09 -7.53
C LEU A 224 -1.62 24.35 -7.41
N ALA A 225 -0.99 25.52 -7.48
CA ALA A 225 -1.72 26.79 -7.38
C ALA A 225 -2.35 27.24 -8.72
N ASP A 226 -1.64 27.01 -9.83
CA ASP A 226 -2.09 27.33 -11.20
C ASP A 226 -1.44 26.40 -12.23
N ALA A 227 -2.24 25.89 -13.15
CA ALA A 227 -1.80 24.98 -14.21
C ALA A 227 -1.58 25.67 -15.57
N THR A 228 -1.88 26.96 -15.69
CA THR A 228 -1.95 27.67 -17.00
C THR A 228 -0.66 27.52 -17.81
N THR A 229 0.48 27.83 -17.20
CA THR A 229 1.80 27.77 -17.90
C THR A 229 2.19 26.35 -18.27
N LEU A 230 1.95 25.38 -17.36
CA LEU A 230 2.23 23.96 -17.60
C LEU A 230 1.43 23.44 -18.80
N VAL A 231 0.13 23.70 -18.81
CA VAL A 231 -0.79 23.27 -19.87
C VAL A 231 -0.45 23.93 -21.20
N GLN A 232 -0.05 25.21 -21.20
CA GLN A 232 0.37 25.92 -22.41
C GLN A 232 1.62 25.29 -23.03
N LYS A 233 2.63 24.93 -22.24
CA LYS A 233 3.83 24.26 -22.71
C LYS A 233 3.52 22.89 -23.29
N ILE A 234 2.69 22.09 -22.60
CA ILE A 234 2.24 20.78 -23.06
C ILE A 234 1.55 20.91 -24.42
N ARG A 235 0.58 21.83 -24.54
CA ARG A 235 -0.14 22.06 -25.78
C ARG A 235 0.78 22.48 -26.93
N SER A 236 1.76 23.34 -26.65
CA SER A 236 2.74 23.81 -27.66
C SER A 236 3.63 22.70 -28.19
N GLY A 237 3.90 21.66 -27.36
CA GLY A 237 4.63 20.47 -27.74
C GLY A 237 3.90 19.55 -28.72
N ARG A 238 2.59 19.68 -28.84
CA ARG A 238 1.72 18.82 -29.68
C ARG A 238 1.97 17.33 -29.44
N PRO A 239 1.79 16.84 -28.22
CA PRO A 239 2.00 15.44 -27.90
C PRO A 239 0.92 14.57 -28.54
N ASP A 240 1.26 13.31 -28.81
CA ASP A 240 0.31 12.28 -29.23
C ASP A 240 -0.50 11.74 -28.04
N PHE A 241 0.06 11.83 -26.81
CA PHE A 241 -0.64 11.56 -25.55
C PHE A 241 0.10 12.27 -24.39
N ILE A 242 -0.60 12.39 -23.24
CA ILE A 242 -0.10 13.06 -22.05
C ILE A 242 -0.10 12.07 -20.88
N VAL A 243 1.00 11.98 -20.15
CA VAL A 243 1.12 11.20 -18.91
C VAL A 243 1.12 12.13 -17.71
N MET A 244 0.21 11.88 -16.78
CA MET A 244 0.00 12.69 -15.58
C MET A 244 0.40 11.88 -14.34
N GLN A 245 1.44 12.36 -13.63
CA GLN A 245 2.00 11.76 -12.41
C GLN A 245 1.82 12.69 -11.20
N SER A 246 0.63 13.23 -11.05
CA SER A 246 0.17 13.93 -9.86
C SER A 246 -0.14 12.95 -8.73
N THR A 247 -0.42 13.43 -7.53
CA THR A 247 -0.73 12.57 -6.37
C THR A 247 -1.97 12.99 -5.59
N ASN A 248 -2.68 14.05 -6.00
CA ASN A 248 -3.91 14.43 -5.30
C ASN A 248 -5.01 14.90 -6.26
N VAL A 249 -6.24 14.71 -5.81
CA VAL A 249 -7.47 14.97 -6.56
C VAL A 249 -7.62 16.45 -6.94
N GLY A 250 -7.17 17.37 -6.08
CA GLY A 250 -7.26 18.81 -6.35
C GLY A 250 -6.40 19.24 -7.53
N ASP A 251 -5.18 18.70 -7.60
CA ASP A 251 -4.25 18.99 -8.69
C ASP A 251 -4.74 18.36 -10.01
N ASP A 252 -5.27 17.11 -9.92
CA ASP A 252 -5.85 16.42 -11.08
C ASP A 252 -7.02 17.21 -11.66
N LYS A 253 -7.93 17.68 -10.81
CA LYS A 253 -9.04 18.55 -11.21
C LYS A 253 -8.53 19.79 -11.92
N LEU A 254 -7.59 20.50 -11.31
CA LEU A 254 -7.05 21.74 -11.87
C LEU A 254 -6.38 21.52 -13.24
N LEU A 255 -5.63 20.42 -13.38
CA LEU A 255 -5.03 20.03 -14.65
C LEU A 255 -6.10 19.71 -15.70
N LEU A 256 -7.11 18.89 -15.36
CA LEU A 256 -8.21 18.52 -16.26
C LEU A 256 -9.00 19.74 -16.72
N ASP A 257 -9.35 20.65 -15.80
CA ASP A 257 -10.05 21.90 -16.13
C ASP A 257 -9.23 22.76 -17.12
N LYS A 258 -7.94 22.95 -16.84
CA LYS A 258 -7.07 23.73 -17.71
C LYS A 258 -6.79 23.08 -19.06
N PHE A 259 -6.72 21.74 -19.09
CA PHE A 259 -6.66 21.00 -20.34
C PHE A 259 -7.94 21.22 -21.17
N ALA A 260 -9.11 21.08 -20.55
CA ALA A 260 -10.40 21.29 -21.21
C ALA A 260 -10.57 22.72 -21.76
N GLU A 261 -10.19 23.74 -20.99
CA GLU A 261 -10.16 25.15 -21.44
C GLU A 261 -9.29 25.34 -22.70
N ARG A 262 -8.32 24.47 -22.95
CA ARG A 262 -7.43 24.50 -24.12
C ARG A 262 -7.80 23.49 -25.21
N GLY A 263 -8.97 22.86 -25.08
CA GLY A 263 -9.47 21.85 -26.03
C GLY A 263 -8.73 20.50 -25.93
N ILE A 264 -8.05 20.24 -24.82
CA ILE A 264 -7.40 18.95 -24.53
C ILE A 264 -8.34 18.14 -23.63
N THR A 265 -8.83 17.04 -24.18
CA THR A 265 -9.63 16.04 -23.45
C THR A 265 -9.08 14.66 -23.81
N ALA A 266 -9.44 13.63 -23.07
CA ALA A 266 -9.01 12.27 -23.41
C ALA A 266 -9.45 11.81 -24.81
N ASN A 267 -10.45 12.47 -25.42
CA ASN A 267 -10.91 12.20 -26.77
C ASN A 267 -10.16 12.98 -27.87
N THR A 268 -9.42 14.05 -27.51
CA THR A 268 -8.62 14.85 -28.47
C THR A 268 -7.12 14.52 -28.36
N ILE A 269 -6.61 14.42 -27.14
CA ILE A 269 -5.25 13.96 -26.82
C ILE A 269 -5.39 12.96 -25.66
N PRO A 270 -5.10 11.68 -25.86
CA PRO A 270 -5.26 10.68 -24.80
C PRO A 270 -4.54 11.05 -23.51
N LEU A 271 -5.23 10.93 -22.39
CA LEU A 271 -4.74 11.21 -21.06
C LEU A 271 -4.45 9.90 -20.33
N VAL A 272 -3.27 9.82 -19.72
CA VAL A 272 -2.80 8.64 -18.98
C VAL A 272 -2.42 9.07 -17.57
N GLY A 273 -3.24 8.69 -16.58
CA GLY A 273 -2.97 8.94 -15.16
C GLY A 273 -2.16 7.82 -14.53
N GLY A 274 -1.35 8.16 -13.53
CA GLY A 274 -0.58 7.19 -12.75
C GLY A 274 -0.97 7.23 -11.27
N GLY A 275 -1.42 6.06 -10.75
CA GLY A 275 -1.75 5.90 -9.34
C GLY A 275 -3.24 5.79 -9.01
N GLY A 276 -3.53 5.28 -7.80
CA GLY A 276 -4.88 4.95 -7.36
C GLY A 276 -5.83 6.14 -7.27
N HIS A 277 -5.31 7.33 -6.91
CA HIS A 277 -6.10 8.56 -6.78
C HIS A 277 -6.84 8.97 -8.07
N TRP A 278 -6.35 8.56 -9.25
CA TRP A 278 -7.06 8.73 -10.53
C TRP A 278 -8.34 7.90 -10.64
N THR A 279 -8.58 7.00 -9.68
CA THR A 279 -9.76 6.13 -9.67
C THR A 279 -10.67 6.34 -8.47
N VAL A 280 -10.36 7.32 -7.60
CA VAL A 280 -11.23 7.59 -6.43
C VAL A 280 -12.54 8.22 -6.85
N PRO A 281 -13.65 7.87 -6.18
CA PRO A 281 -14.97 8.44 -6.51
C PRO A 281 -15.03 9.97 -6.40
N GLU A 282 -14.20 10.54 -5.53
CA GLU A 282 -14.13 11.99 -5.34
C GLU A 282 -13.67 12.73 -6.59
N LEU A 283 -12.73 12.15 -7.35
CA LEU A 283 -12.29 12.78 -8.60
C LEU A 283 -13.45 12.94 -9.59
N ALA A 284 -14.30 11.91 -9.72
CA ALA A 284 -15.50 12.00 -10.55
C ALA A 284 -16.51 13.08 -10.09
N LYS A 285 -16.62 13.25 -8.76
CA LYS A 285 -17.51 14.28 -8.19
C LYS A 285 -17.01 15.71 -8.45
N VAL A 286 -15.69 15.93 -8.36
CA VAL A 286 -15.14 17.30 -8.44
C VAL A 286 -14.72 17.70 -9.85
N ALA A 287 -14.26 16.76 -10.68
CA ALA A 287 -13.85 17.03 -12.06
C ALA A 287 -14.98 16.82 -13.08
N GLY A 288 -16.00 16.03 -12.74
CA GLY A 288 -17.01 15.58 -13.69
C GLY A 288 -16.59 14.32 -14.45
N THR A 289 -17.54 13.43 -14.69
CA THR A 289 -17.28 12.18 -15.41
C THR A 289 -16.95 12.38 -16.88
N GLU A 290 -17.42 13.49 -17.47
CA GLU A 290 -17.14 13.89 -18.86
C GLU A 290 -15.66 14.19 -19.11
N HIS A 291 -14.95 14.74 -18.11
CA HIS A 291 -13.50 15.00 -18.20
C HIS A 291 -12.66 13.72 -18.00
N LEU A 292 -13.25 12.71 -17.39
CA LEU A 292 -12.59 11.44 -17.11
C LEU A 292 -12.84 10.38 -18.17
N GLU A 293 -13.90 10.48 -18.95
CA GLU A 293 -14.25 9.48 -19.95
C GLU A 293 -13.11 9.26 -20.96
N GLY A 294 -12.63 8.01 -21.05
CA GLY A 294 -11.49 7.62 -21.87
C GLY A 294 -10.12 7.73 -21.19
N VAL A 295 -9.99 8.38 -20.02
CA VAL A 295 -8.72 8.45 -19.29
C VAL A 295 -8.25 7.04 -18.93
N ILE A 296 -7.00 6.73 -19.30
CA ILE A 296 -6.31 5.47 -18.98
C ILE A 296 -5.55 5.67 -17.68
N VAL A 297 -5.63 4.70 -16.76
CA VAL A 297 -4.94 4.80 -15.47
C VAL A 297 -4.09 3.56 -15.22
N GLY A 298 -2.80 3.77 -14.98
CA GLY A 298 -1.88 2.74 -14.50
C GLY A 298 -1.85 2.73 -12.98
N LEU A 299 -2.13 1.58 -12.35
CA LEU A 299 -2.13 1.44 -10.90
C LEU A 299 -1.74 0.01 -10.46
N ALA A 300 -1.46 -0.17 -9.17
CA ALA A 300 -0.89 -1.42 -8.69
C ALA A 300 -1.91 -2.52 -8.37
N ASN A 301 -3.18 -2.18 -8.18
CA ASN A 301 -4.20 -3.18 -7.85
C ASN A 301 -5.61 -2.69 -8.19
N TRP A 302 -6.44 -3.60 -8.65
CA TRP A 302 -7.86 -3.38 -8.91
C TRP A 302 -8.63 -4.68 -8.69
N PRO A 303 -9.86 -4.65 -8.14
CA PRO A 303 -10.62 -5.87 -7.87
C PRO A 303 -10.94 -6.62 -9.16
N GLY A 304 -10.66 -7.92 -9.14
CA GLY A 304 -11.10 -8.86 -10.15
C GLY A 304 -12.28 -9.69 -9.68
N LYS A 305 -12.74 -10.60 -10.52
CA LYS A 305 -13.90 -11.47 -10.23
C LYS A 305 -13.75 -12.29 -8.94
N ALA A 306 -12.50 -12.63 -8.56
CA ALA A 306 -12.20 -13.42 -7.37
C ALA A 306 -12.56 -12.72 -6.03
N VAL A 307 -12.80 -11.42 -6.04
CA VAL A 307 -13.11 -10.62 -4.85
C VAL A 307 -14.46 -9.93 -4.91
N GLY A 308 -15.32 -10.29 -5.87
CA GLY A 308 -16.62 -9.66 -6.06
C GLY A 308 -17.59 -9.82 -4.88
N ASP A 309 -17.41 -10.83 -4.04
CA ASP A 309 -18.12 -11.00 -2.76
C ASP A 309 -17.70 -9.92 -1.74
N VAL A 310 -16.42 -9.61 -1.67
CA VAL A 310 -15.86 -8.57 -0.80
C VAL A 310 -16.25 -7.19 -1.29
N GLU A 311 -16.15 -6.94 -2.61
CA GLU A 311 -16.56 -5.68 -3.23
C GLU A 311 -18.02 -5.35 -2.94
N LYS A 312 -18.94 -6.31 -3.11
CA LYS A 312 -20.37 -6.11 -2.81
C LYS A 312 -20.60 -5.71 -1.35
N ARG A 313 -19.92 -6.39 -0.41
CA ARG A 313 -20.02 -6.07 1.03
C ARG A 313 -19.42 -4.71 1.35
N PHE A 314 -18.30 -4.36 0.72
CA PHE A 314 -17.68 -3.05 0.89
C PHE A 314 -18.60 -1.93 0.44
N ILE A 315 -19.17 -2.03 -0.76
CA ILE A 315 -20.14 -1.06 -1.29
C ILE A 315 -21.35 -0.92 -0.36
N ALA A 316 -21.93 -2.06 0.07
CA ALA A 316 -23.10 -2.04 0.97
C ALA A 316 -22.80 -1.42 2.33
N LYS A 317 -21.58 -1.62 2.86
CA LYS A 317 -21.17 -1.12 4.18
C LYS A 317 -20.82 0.36 4.16
N THR A 318 -20.09 0.81 3.13
CA THR A 318 -19.48 2.14 3.10
C THR A 318 -20.26 3.17 2.28
N GLY A 319 -21.12 2.71 1.36
CA GLY A 319 -21.78 3.57 0.36
C GLY A 319 -20.85 4.01 -0.78
N GLU A 320 -19.60 3.56 -0.82
CA GLU A 320 -18.69 3.83 -1.93
C GLU A 320 -19.14 3.11 -3.19
N PRO A 321 -18.98 3.71 -4.40
CA PRO A 321 -19.49 3.10 -5.63
C PRO A 321 -18.67 1.91 -6.14
N TRP A 322 -17.45 1.69 -5.62
CA TRP A 322 -16.56 0.57 -5.92
C TRP A 322 -15.52 0.34 -4.82
N PHE A 323 -14.97 -0.86 -4.79
CA PHE A 323 -13.88 -1.27 -3.93
C PHE A 323 -12.57 -1.09 -4.69
N GLY A 324 -12.02 0.13 -4.68
CA GLY A 324 -10.86 0.51 -5.51
C GLY A 324 -9.51 0.22 -4.87
N HIS A 325 -8.46 0.70 -5.56
CA HIS A 325 -7.05 0.54 -5.21
C HIS A 325 -6.74 0.84 -3.73
N ASP A 326 -7.21 2.00 -3.25
CA ASP A 326 -6.88 2.49 -1.91
C ASP A 326 -7.60 1.72 -0.78
N SER A 327 -8.62 0.94 -1.11
CA SER A 327 -9.33 0.09 -0.13
C SER A 327 -8.91 -1.37 -0.18
N ILE A 328 -8.63 -1.93 -1.36
CA ILE A 328 -8.28 -3.34 -1.52
C ILE A 328 -6.90 -3.67 -0.94
N PHE A 329 -5.92 -2.75 -1.01
CA PHE A 329 -4.60 -2.97 -0.44
C PHE A 329 -4.62 -3.12 1.08
N PRO A 330 -5.18 -2.17 1.87
CA PRO A 330 -5.24 -2.31 3.32
C PRO A 330 -6.07 -3.52 3.76
N TYR A 331 -7.15 -3.83 3.03
CA TYR A 331 -7.90 -5.06 3.25
C TYR A 331 -7.01 -6.31 3.11
N ALA A 332 -6.24 -6.40 2.01
CA ALA A 332 -5.30 -7.49 1.80
C ALA A 332 -4.17 -7.51 2.84
N HIS A 333 -3.64 -6.34 3.23
CA HIS A 333 -2.56 -6.22 4.22
C HIS A 333 -2.96 -6.75 5.59
N VAL A 334 -4.18 -6.49 6.05
CA VAL A 334 -4.71 -7.09 7.29
C VAL A 334 -4.71 -8.60 7.21
N TRP A 335 -5.16 -9.18 6.10
CA TRP A 335 -5.14 -10.63 5.89
C TRP A 335 -3.73 -11.20 5.77
N ILE A 336 -2.78 -10.45 5.19
CA ILE A 336 -1.35 -10.86 5.17
C ILE A 336 -0.79 -10.88 6.59
N PHE A 337 -1.06 -9.87 7.42
CA PHE A 337 -0.69 -9.89 8.84
C PHE A 337 -1.31 -11.07 9.57
N LYS A 338 -2.60 -11.35 9.35
CA LYS A 338 -3.28 -12.51 9.93
C LYS A 338 -2.57 -13.82 9.58
N GLU A 339 -2.27 -14.05 8.30
CA GLU A 339 -1.57 -15.26 7.85
C GLU A 339 -0.13 -15.35 8.40
N ALA A 340 0.58 -14.24 8.45
CA ALA A 340 1.91 -14.21 9.03
C ALA A 340 1.90 -14.52 10.53
N LEU A 341 0.92 -13.99 11.28
CA LEU A 341 0.73 -14.26 12.70
C LEU A 341 0.33 -15.73 12.97
N GLU A 342 -0.52 -16.34 12.12
CA GLU A 342 -0.84 -17.77 12.20
C GLU A 342 0.40 -18.65 12.06
N ARG A 343 1.28 -18.32 11.10
CA ARG A 343 2.52 -19.06 10.86
C ARG A 343 3.57 -18.83 11.93
N THR A 344 3.65 -17.60 12.43
CA THR A 344 4.59 -17.22 13.48
C THR A 344 4.22 -17.83 14.84
N GLY A 345 2.93 -17.95 15.14
CA GLY A 345 2.41 -18.34 16.46
C GLY A 345 2.88 -17.42 17.59
N SER A 346 3.21 -16.16 17.25
CA SER A 346 3.79 -15.18 18.18
C SER A 346 3.43 -13.75 17.76
N ALA A 347 3.25 -12.87 18.74
CA ALA A 347 3.09 -11.43 18.56
C ALA A 347 4.44 -10.66 18.60
N ASP A 348 5.56 -11.35 18.47
CA ASP A 348 6.89 -10.75 18.44
C ASP A 348 7.18 -10.15 17.06
N ARG A 349 7.58 -8.85 17.02
CA ARG A 349 7.81 -8.08 15.78
C ARG A 349 8.90 -8.70 14.90
N LYS A 350 10.03 -9.13 15.49
CA LYS A 350 11.16 -9.69 14.74
C LYS A 350 10.79 -11.00 14.06
N LYS A 351 10.15 -11.90 14.83
CA LYS A 351 9.66 -13.18 14.30
C LYS A 351 8.61 -12.98 13.20
N LEU A 352 7.75 -11.97 13.37
CA LEU A 352 6.75 -11.62 12.37
C LEU A 352 7.42 -11.14 11.08
N GLY A 353 8.40 -10.23 11.16
CA GLY A 353 9.17 -9.76 10.00
C GLY A 353 9.92 -10.90 9.30
N GLU A 354 10.59 -11.79 10.05
CA GLU A 354 11.23 -12.98 9.51
C GLU A 354 10.26 -13.93 8.81
N THR A 355 9.05 -14.06 9.36
CA THR A 355 7.98 -14.87 8.75
C THR A 355 7.50 -14.22 7.47
N MET A 356 7.33 -12.91 7.43
CA MET A 356 6.91 -12.19 6.23
C MET A 356 7.89 -12.33 5.06
N HIS A 357 9.19 -12.41 5.30
CA HIS A 357 10.18 -12.73 4.26
C HIS A 357 10.07 -14.17 3.73
N LYS A 358 9.48 -15.08 4.50
CA LYS A 358 9.38 -16.50 4.15
C LYS A 358 8.02 -16.92 3.57
N ILE A 359 7.01 -16.03 3.66
CA ILE A 359 5.69 -16.38 3.12
C ILE A 359 5.73 -16.52 1.60
N ASP A 360 4.97 -17.49 1.11
CA ASP A 360 4.65 -17.67 -0.30
C ASP A 360 3.19 -18.16 -0.34
N LEU A 361 2.26 -17.22 -0.48
CA LEU A 361 0.82 -17.46 -0.45
C LEU A 361 0.30 -17.50 -1.87
N LYS A 362 -0.51 -18.50 -2.19
CA LYS A 362 -1.20 -18.71 -3.48
C LYS A 362 -2.72 -18.76 -3.31
N ASP A 363 -3.19 -18.63 -2.09
CA ASP A 363 -4.59 -18.62 -1.68
C ASP A 363 -4.79 -17.55 -0.58
N GLY A 364 -5.98 -17.52 0.04
CA GLY A 364 -6.29 -16.55 1.08
C GLY A 364 -6.08 -15.11 0.58
N PRO A 365 -5.18 -14.33 1.22
CA PRO A 365 -4.94 -12.94 0.82
C PRO A 365 -4.35 -12.77 -0.58
N ALA A 366 -3.77 -13.82 -1.19
CA ALA A 366 -3.24 -13.77 -2.55
C ALA A 366 -4.33 -13.45 -3.60
N ARG A 367 -5.59 -13.83 -3.35
CA ARG A 367 -6.72 -13.55 -4.24
C ARG A 367 -7.02 -12.06 -4.43
N PHE A 368 -6.51 -11.21 -3.54
CA PHE A 368 -6.67 -9.75 -3.63
C PHE A 368 -5.64 -9.09 -4.55
N PHE A 369 -4.72 -9.85 -5.12
CA PHE A 369 -3.74 -9.36 -6.07
C PHE A 369 -3.95 -9.99 -7.44
N PRO A 370 -3.75 -9.24 -8.54
CA PRO A 370 -4.01 -9.74 -9.90
C PRO A 370 -3.23 -10.99 -10.28
N ASP A 371 -1.98 -11.11 -9.80
CA ASP A 371 -1.10 -12.28 -10.02
C ASP A 371 -1.42 -13.48 -9.11
N GLY A 372 -2.34 -13.33 -8.16
CA GLY A 372 -2.75 -14.39 -7.24
C GLY A 372 -1.63 -14.90 -6.33
N ARG A 373 -0.64 -14.05 -6.00
CA ARG A 373 0.49 -14.44 -5.16
C ARG A 373 0.91 -13.35 -4.18
N VAL A 374 1.28 -13.75 -2.95
CA VAL A 374 1.96 -12.90 -1.97
C VAL A 374 3.26 -13.57 -1.56
N LYS A 375 4.36 -13.06 -2.07
CA LYS A 375 5.72 -13.43 -1.72
C LYS A 375 6.58 -12.18 -1.78
N TYR A 376 7.47 -12.00 -0.82
CA TYR A 376 8.42 -10.90 -0.83
C TYR A 376 9.82 -11.42 -1.12
N ASP A 377 10.60 -10.64 -1.86
CA ASP A 377 12.02 -10.89 -2.10
C ASP A 377 12.89 -10.47 -0.91
N GLU A 378 14.20 -10.57 -1.07
CA GLU A 378 15.18 -10.27 -0.01
C GLU A 378 15.15 -8.80 0.44
N VAL A 379 14.72 -7.89 -0.43
CA VAL A 379 14.62 -6.46 -0.12
C VAL A 379 13.21 -6.03 0.28
N GLY A 380 12.27 -6.98 0.37
CA GLY A 380 10.89 -6.73 0.78
C GLY A 380 9.95 -6.28 -0.35
N ARG A 381 10.30 -6.49 -1.63
CA ARG A 381 9.41 -6.24 -2.77
C ARG A 381 8.54 -7.46 -3.05
N ARG A 382 7.26 -7.24 -3.35
CA ARG A 382 6.39 -8.34 -3.74
C ARG A 382 6.79 -8.88 -5.11
N VAL A 383 7.11 -10.17 -5.14
CA VAL A 383 7.50 -10.90 -6.35
C VAL A 383 6.29 -11.04 -7.28
N GLY A 384 6.46 -10.69 -8.55
CA GLY A 384 5.38 -10.77 -9.54
C GLY A 384 4.35 -9.64 -9.43
N ALA A 385 4.66 -8.56 -8.67
CA ALA A 385 3.79 -7.41 -8.64
C ALA A 385 3.64 -6.79 -10.04
N GLU A 386 2.45 -6.87 -10.60
CA GLU A 386 2.13 -6.38 -11.94
C GLU A 386 1.32 -5.08 -11.89
N LEU A 387 1.42 -4.31 -12.98
CA LEU A 387 0.62 -3.14 -13.20
C LEU A 387 -0.77 -3.54 -13.68
N CYS A 388 -1.80 -2.97 -13.05
CA CYS A 388 -3.15 -2.95 -13.59
C CYS A 388 -3.34 -1.72 -14.47
N ILE A 389 -4.13 -1.86 -15.52
CA ILE A 389 -4.65 -0.73 -16.26
C ILE A 389 -6.17 -0.73 -16.13
N VAL A 390 -6.69 0.38 -15.67
CA VAL A 390 -8.13 0.66 -15.72
C VAL A 390 -8.36 1.83 -16.67
N GLN A 391 -9.56 1.93 -17.19
CA GLN A 391 -9.98 3.05 -18.03
C GLN A 391 -11.32 3.56 -17.54
N TRP A 392 -11.49 4.86 -17.52
CA TRP A 392 -12.78 5.47 -17.29
C TRP A 392 -13.69 5.20 -18.48
N GLN A 393 -14.75 4.44 -18.27
CA GLN A 393 -15.74 4.09 -19.28
C GLN A 393 -17.14 4.17 -18.67
N LYS A 394 -18.02 4.93 -19.29
CA LYS A 394 -19.40 5.12 -18.83
C LYS A 394 -19.48 5.64 -17.39
N GLY A 395 -18.60 6.61 -17.08
CA GLY A 395 -18.59 7.32 -15.81
C GLY A 395 -17.99 6.54 -14.62
N ARG A 396 -17.29 5.41 -14.85
CA ARG A 396 -16.62 4.63 -13.80
C ARG A 396 -15.30 4.02 -14.29
N PRO A 397 -14.30 3.81 -13.41
CA PRO A 397 -13.11 3.07 -13.78
C PRO A 397 -13.41 1.58 -13.92
N VAL A 398 -12.95 0.97 -14.99
CA VAL A 398 -13.10 -0.46 -15.28
C VAL A 398 -11.75 -1.07 -15.62
N ALA A 399 -11.46 -2.27 -15.12
CA ALA A 399 -10.23 -2.99 -15.46
C ALA A 399 -10.22 -3.39 -16.95
N VAL A 400 -9.12 -3.07 -17.63
CA VAL A 400 -8.86 -3.42 -19.02
C VAL A 400 -7.58 -4.26 -19.20
N HIS A 401 -6.75 -4.35 -18.15
CA HIS A 401 -5.56 -5.20 -18.08
C HIS A 401 -5.18 -5.45 -16.61
N PRO A 402 -4.62 -6.63 -16.27
CA PRO A 402 -4.42 -7.84 -17.10
C PRO A 402 -5.73 -8.59 -17.39
N ASP A 403 -5.69 -9.54 -18.32
CA ASP A 403 -6.89 -10.23 -18.84
C ASP A 403 -7.72 -10.95 -17.77
N ASN A 404 -7.07 -11.47 -16.73
CA ASN A 404 -7.75 -12.21 -15.65
C ASN A 404 -8.62 -11.32 -14.75
N ILE A 405 -8.40 -10.01 -14.72
CA ILE A 405 -9.26 -9.05 -14.00
C ILE A 405 -10.04 -8.14 -14.96
N ALA A 406 -9.68 -8.12 -16.24
CA ALA A 406 -10.33 -7.26 -17.22
C ALA A 406 -11.83 -7.59 -17.35
N VAL A 407 -12.64 -6.55 -17.37
CA VAL A 407 -14.09 -6.62 -17.55
C VAL A 407 -14.54 -5.88 -18.82
N SER A 408 -13.64 -5.14 -19.46
CA SER A 408 -13.84 -4.42 -20.71
C SER A 408 -12.56 -4.40 -21.54
N LYS A 409 -12.69 -4.02 -22.82
CA LYS A 409 -11.53 -3.74 -23.68
C LYS A 409 -11.13 -2.28 -23.52
N ALA A 410 -9.82 -2.04 -23.54
CA ALA A 410 -9.29 -0.69 -23.61
C ALA A 410 -9.67 -0.05 -24.96
N VAL A 411 -10.00 1.22 -24.92
CA VAL A 411 -10.36 2.02 -26.10
C VAL A 411 -9.33 3.15 -26.19
N TRP A 412 -8.66 3.22 -27.34
CA TRP A 412 -7.88 4.40 -27.68
C TRP A 412 -8.81 5.39 -28.38
N PRO A 413 -8.84 6.66 -27.96
CA PRO A 413 -9.71 7.64 -28.62
C PRO A 413 -9.33 7.76 -30.08
N LYS A 414 -10.31 7.66 -30.97
CA LYS A 414 -10.10 8.02 -32.37
C LYS A 414 -9.93 9.53 -32.43
N LEU A 415 -8.72 9.97 -32.70
CA LEU A 415 -8.47 11.34 -33.07
C LEU A 415 -9.25 11.57 -34.38
N SER A 416 -10.32 12.37 -34.31
CA SER A 416 -11.12 12.76 -35.47
C SER A 416 -10.36 13.75 -36.34
#